data_f43198d7708134fec36e4fa4610c11bc
#
_entry.id   f43198d7708134fec36e4fa4610c11bc
#
_cell.length_a   1.000
_cell.length_b   1.000
_cell.length_c   1.000
_cell.angle_alpha   90.00
_cell.angle_beta   90.00
_cell.angle_gamma   90.00
#
_symmetry.space_group_name_H-M   'P 1'
#
loop_
_entity.id
_entity.type
_entity.pdbx_description
1 polymer ?
#
loop_
_entity_poly.entity_id
_entity_poly.type
_entity_poly.pdbx_seq_one_letter_code
_entity_poly.pdbx_strand_id
1 'polypeptide(L)'
;ICFISAGFSACSLLELEPTTSWSTENTPKEESHLYGILYGGYNTLQSDLSINFLIYGEMRGDAFYNNAFNVNTDKVVNNSLDNNISQASWYNYYRAIKQANIVIKFTPQVLEAGGISTEKANDVMGQAYCLRAFAYFWIIRIWGDAPLVTEPYLDSNDNFDRPRTSVAEIIKQIHSDLENAAKMIDKNSTSRTTFTQTAAYAIDA
;
A
#
# COMPACT_ATOMS: atom_id res chain seq x y z
N ILE A 1 -34.28 -18.73 -53.96
CA ILE A 1 -33.63 -17.62 -53.21
C ILE A 1 -33.23 -18.19 -51.87
N CYS A 2 -31.93 -18.55 -51.70
CA CYS A 2 -31.36 -18.99 -50.44
C CYS A 2 -30.85 -17.75 -49.66
N PHE A 3 -31.42 -17.45 -48.49
CA PHE A 3 -30.88 -16.49 -47.55
C PHE A 3 -29.81 -17.17 -46.68
N ILE A 4 -28.55 -16.81 -46.85
CA ILE A 4 -27.47 -17.17 -45.96
C ILE A 4 -27.45 -16.15 -44.82
N SER A 5 -27.91 -16.57 -43.64
CA SER A 5 -27.75 -15.79 -42.41
C SER A 5 -26.32 -15.94 -41.89
N ALA A 6 -25.49 -14.94 -42.13
CA ALA A 6 -24.17 -14.83 -41.50
C ALA A 6 -24.39 -14.47 -40.04
N GLY A 7 -24.22 -15.43 -39.14
CA GLY A 7 -24.19 -15.20 -37.70
C GLY A 7 -22.90 -14.44 -37.34
N PHE A 8 -23.05 -13.19 -36.92
CA PHE A 8 -21.98 -12.40 -36.35
C PHE A 8 -21.73 -12.88 -34.92
N SER A 9 -20.66 -13.64 -34.72
CA SER A 9 -20.14 -13.90 -33.37
C SER A 9 -19.40 -12.64 -32.88
N ALA A 10 -20.17 -11.70 -32.31
CA ALA A 10 -19.65 -10.43 -31.80
C ALA A 10 -19.43 -10.44 -30.27
N CYS A 11 -19.31 -11.62 -29.62
CA CYS A 11 -19.25 -11.70 -28.17
C CYS A 11 -17.84 -11.52 -27.56
N SER A 12 -16.77 -11.51 -28.35
CA SER A 12 -15.41 -11.38 -27.80
C SER A 12 -14.82 -9.95 -27.82
N LEU A 13 -15.54 -8.99 -28.43
CA LEU A 13 -15.06 -7.60 -28.56
C LEU A 13 -15.48 -6.68 -27.40
N LEU A 14 -16.23 -7.20 -26.41
CA LEU A 14 -16.76 -6.42 -25.28
C LEU A 14 -16.17 -6.82 -23.92
N GLU A 15 -15.25 -7.77 -23.86
CA GLU A 15 -14.48 -8.04 -22.65
C GLU A 15 -13.34 -7.02 -22.56
N LEU A 16 -13.69 -5.82 -22.10
CA LEU A 16 -12.72 -4.84 -21.65
C LEU A 16 -12.13 -5.36 -20.33
N GLU A 17 -10.94 -5.95 -20.40
CA GLU A 17 -10.18 -6.24 -19.17
C GLU A 17 -10.01 -4.92 -18.40
N PRO A 18 -10.36 -4.87 -17.12
CA PRO A 18 -10.17 -3.67 -16.32
C PRO A 18 -8.67 -3.39 -16.20
N THR A 19 -8.17 -2.43 -16.95
CA THR A 19 -6.75 -2.02 -16.96
C THR A 19 -6.32 -1.29 -15.69
N THR A 20 -7.27 -0.99 -14.79
CA THR A 20 -7.04 -0.15 -13.60
C THR A 20 -7.04 -0.91 -12.28
N SER A 21 -7.40 -2.19 -12.25
CA SER A 21 -7.38 -3.00 -11.04
C SER A 21 -6.78 -4.39 -11.28
N TRP A 22 -5.92 -4.81 -10.36
CA TRP A 22 -5.38 -6.16 -10.35
C TRP A 22 -6.40 -7.12 -9.73
N SER A 23 -6.60 -8.26 -10.38
CA SER A 23 -7.56 -9.30 -9.99
C SER A 23 -6.94 -10.68 -10.14
N THR A 24 -7.68 -11.74 -9.82
CA THR A 24 -7.27 -13.13 -10.05
C THR A 24 -7.00 -13.42 -11.53
N GLU A 25 -7.69 -12.74 -12.43
CA GLU A 25 -7.57 -12.91 -13.88
C GLU A 25 -6.52 -11.98 -14.50
N ASN A 26 -6.35 -10.78 -13.91
CA ASN A 26 -5.40 -9.77 -14.35
C ASN A 26 -4.27 -9.63 -13.32
N THR A 27 -3.21 -10.42 -13.46
CA THR A 27 -2.05 -10.43 -12.57
C THR A 27 -0.83 -9.75 -13.22
N PRO A 28 0.11 -9.21 -12.42
CA PRO A 28 1.39 -8.70 -12.94
C PRO A 28 2.14 -9.78 -13.71
N LYS A 29 2.70 -9.44 -14.89
CA LYS A 29 3.41 -10.37 -15.78
C LYS A 29 4.85 -9.97 -16.07
N GLU A 30 5.23 -8.72 -15.77
CA GLU A 30 6.54 -8.18 -16.09
C GLU A 30 6.99 -7.14 -15.04
N GLU A 31 8.27 -6.79 -15.10
CA GLU A 31 8.92 -5.83 -14.22
C GLU A 31 8.17 -4.49 -14.12
N SER A 32 7.74 -3.94 -15.26
CA SER A 32 7.05 -2.65 -15.33
C SER A 32 5.75 -2.64 -14.53
N HIS A 33 5.01 -3.76 -14.52
CA HIS A 33 3.79 -3.90 -13.73
C HIS A 33 4.08 -3.86 -12.22
N LEU A 34 5.11 -4.58 -11.77
CA LEU A 34 5.48 -4.64 -10.34
C LEU A 34 5.93 -3.27 -9.82
N TYR A 35 6.81 -2.57 -10.55
CA TYR A 35 7.24 -1.22 -10.16
C TYR A 35 6.09 -0.21 -10.26
N GLY A 36 5.21 -0.32 -11.26
CA GLY A 36 4.02 0.53 -11.37
C GLY A 36 3.10 0.41 -10.16
N ILE A 37 2.87 -0.82 -9.65
CA ILE A 37 2.09 -1.07 -8.45
C ILE A 37 2.80 -0.49 -7.21
N LEU A 38 4.10 -0.75 -7.07
CA LEU A 38 4.90 -0.25 -5.97
C LEU A 38 4.87 1.29 -5.91
N TYR A 39 5.12 1.95 -7.04
CA TYR A 39 5.10 3.42 -7.11
C TYR A 39 3.71 4.00 -6.86
N GLY A 40 2.65 3.29 -7.26
CA GLY A 40 1.28 3.61 -6.86
C GLY A 40 1.10 3.61 -5.34
N GLY A 41 1.73 2.67 -4.63
CA GLY A 41 1.76 2.61 -3.17
C GLY A 41 2.50 3.79 -2.53
N TYR A 42 3.68 4.12 -3.06
CA TYR A 42 4.44 5.30 -2.62
C TYR A 42 3.62 6.58 -2.80
N ASN A 43 3.03 6.78 -3.99
CA ASN A 43 2.22 7.96 -4.27
C ASN A 43 1.01 8.08 -3.33
N THR A 44 0.38 6.94 -3.01
CA THR A 44 -0.75 6.90 -2.07
C THR A 44 -0.33 7.36 -0.68
N LEU A 45 0.80 6.86 -0.15
CA LEU A 45 1.31 7.28 1.15
C LEU A 45 1.84 8.71 1.14
N GLN A 46 2.53 9.13 0.10
CA GLN A 46 3.06 10.49 -0.01
C GLN A 46 1.94 11.53 0.07
N SER A 47 0.81 11.28 -0.59
CA SER A 47 -0.35 12.15 -0.57
C SER A 47 -0.89 12.36 0.85
N ASP A 48 -1.00 11.29 1.65
CA ASP A 48 -1.51 11.36 3.02
C ASP A 48 -0.47 11.91 3.99
N LEU A 49 0.77 11.45 3.91
CA LEU A 49 1.81 11.84 4.85
C LEU A 49 2.20 13.30 4.75
N SER A 50 2.04 13.93 3.60
CA SER A 50 2.34 15.36 3.40
C SER A 50 1.58 16.27 4.37
N ILE A 51 0.38 15.87 4.79
CA ILE A 51 -0.48 16.61 5.73
C ILE A 51 -0.57 15.90 7.07
N ASN A 52 -0.75 14.58 7.09
CA ASN A 52 -0.97 13.81 8.30
C ASN A 52 0.24 13.83 9.23
N PHE A 53 1.46 13.92 8.69
CA PHE A 53 2.66 14.14 9.48
C PHE A 53 2.52 15.37 10.39
N LEU A 54 2.03 16.48 9.85
CA LEU A 54 1.81 17.71 10.60
C LEU A 54 0.61 17.58 11.55
N ILE A 55 -0.50 17.03 11.05
CA ILE A 55 -1.76 16.91 11.81
C ILE A 55 -1.58 16.04 13.05
N TYR A 56 -1.00 14.85 12.92
CA TYR A 56 -0.84 13.90 14.01
C TYR A 56 0.43 14.10 14.84
N GLY A 57 1.40 14.86 14.32
CA GLY A 57 2.60 15.26 15.02
C GLY A 57 2.42 16.60 15.73
N GLU A 58 2.74 17.66 15.02
CA GLU A 58 2.95 18.99 15.60
C GLU A 58 1.65 19.76 15.92
N MET A 59 0.61 19.62 15.08
CA MET A 59 -0.62 20.43 15.26
C MET A 59 -1.40 20.10 16.53
N ARG A 60 -1.15 18.98 17.15
CA ARG A 60 -1.75 18.57 18.42
C ARG A 60 -0.95 19.03 19.64
N GLY A 61 0.18 19.67 19.40
CA GLY A 61 1.00 20.30 20.44
C GLY A 61 0.65 21.75 20.67
N ASP A 62 1.27 22.38 21.66
CA ASP A 62 1.01 23.76 22.09
C ASP A 62 1.52 24.83 21.11
N ALA A 63 2.28 24.43 20.08
CA ALA A 63 2.88 25.34 19.12
C ALA A 63 1.92 25.85 18.05
N PHE A 64 0.73 25.24 17.92
CA PHE A 64 -0.23 25.56 16.88
C PHE A 64 -1.56 26.01 17.47
N TYR A 65 -2.18 27.00 16.82
CA TYR A 65 -3.58 27.35 17.03
C TYR A 65 -4.30 27.52 15.70
N ASN A 66 -5.59 27.29 15.68
CA ASN A 66 -6.39 27.48 14.48
C ASN A 66 -6.89 28.91 14.39
N ASN A 67 -6.54 29.63 13.33
CA ASN A 67 -7.02 30.98 13.04
C ASN A 67 -8.07 31.02 11.90
N ALA A 68 -8.45 29.87 11.39
CA ALA A 68 -9.46 29.73 10.32
C ALA A 68 -10.64 28.92 10.87
N PHE A 69 -11.86 29.30 10.50
CA PHE A 69 -13.07 28.56 10.84
C PHE A 69 -13.14 27.26 10.06
N ASN A 70 -12.39 26.26 10.49
CA ASN A 70 -12.45 24.92 9.96
C ASN A 70 -12.63 23.94 11.13
N VAL A 71 -13.81 23.33 11.23
CA VAL A 71 -14.19 22.42 12.33
C VAL A 71 -13.22 21.24 12.46
N ASN A 72 -12.71 20.71 11.35
CA ASN A 72 -11.77 19.60 11.39
C ASN A 72 -10.41 20.02 11.95
N THR A 73 -9.92 21.19 11.58
CA THR A 73 -8.67 21.73 12.12
C THR A 73 -8.80 22.06 13.60
N ASP A 74 -9.94 22.61 14.04
CA ASP A 74 -10.23 22.86 15.46
C ASP A 74 -10.19 21.57 16.27
N LYS A 75 -10.78 20.48 15.76
CA LYS A 75 -10.76 19.18 16.43
C LYS A 75 -9.36 18.61 16.55
N VAL A 76 -8.49 18.82 15.56
CA VAL A 76 -7.09 18.40 15.61
C VAL A 76 -6.34 19.18 16.69
N VAL A 77 -6.35 20.51 16.62
CA VAL A 77 -5.60 21.39 17.53
C VAL A 77 -6.08 21.24 18.98
N ASN A 78 -7.38 21.06 19.19
CA ASN A 78 -7.95 20.89 20.54
C ASN A 78 -7.94 19.43 21.03
N ASN A 79 -7.29 18.50 20.32
CA ASN A 79 -7.25 17.08 20.66
C ASN A 79 -8.63 16.43 20.85
N SER A 80 -9.64 16.88 20.11
CA SER A 80 -11.02 16.40 20.15
C SER A 80 -11.40 15.60 18.90
N LEU A 81 -10.46 14.78 18.40
CA LEU A 81 -10.65 13.95 17.22
C LEU A 81 -11.81 12.96 17.40
N ASP A 82 -12.60 12.79 16.35
CA ASP A 82 -13.64 11.78 16.27
C ASP A 82 -13.63 11.09 14.87
N ASN A 83 -14.47 10.10 14.68
CA ASN A 83 -14.55 9.31 13.43
C ASN A 83 -15.19 10.05 12.24
N ASN A 84 -15.66 11.28 12.43
CA ASN A 84 -16.29 12.08 11.38
C ASN A 84 -15.29 13.02 10.68
N ILE A 85 -14.03 13.01 11.11
CA ILE A 85 -12.99 13.85 10.50
C ILE A 85 -12.37 13.09 9.34
N SER A 86 -12.27 13.73 8.16
CA SER A 86 -11.63 13.11 6.97
C SER A 86 -10.20 12.66 7.24
N GLN A 87 -9.47 13.37 8.09
CA GLN A 87 -8.11 13.04 8.52
C GLN A 87 -8.04 11.78 9.39
N ALA A 88 -9.14 11.36 10.03
CA ALA A 88 -9.19 10.13 10.83
C ALA A 88 -9.34 8.85 9.99
N SER A 89 -9.20 8.93 8.68
CA SER A 89 -9.30 7.79 7.78
C SER A 89 -7.96 7.07 7.62
N TRP A 90 -7.96 5.75 7.77
CA TRP A 90 -6.82 4.88 7.46
C TRP A 90 -6.85 4.31 6.04
N TYR A 91 -7.79 4.77 5.21
CA TYR A 91 -8.08 4.22 3.88
C TYR A 91 -6.84 4.16 2.98
N ASN A 92 -6.08 5.24 2.88
CA ASN A 92 -4.91 5.28 2.01
C ASN A 92 -3.75 4.42 2.52
N TYR A 93 -3.61 4.24 3.84
CA TYR A 93 -2.62 3.30 4.40
C TYR A 93 -2.95 1.87 3.96
N TYR A 94 -4.21 1.43 4.03
CA TYR A 94 -4.61 0.11 3.55
C TYR A 94 -4.54 -0.02 2.03
N ARG A 95 -4.72 1.05 1.26
CA ARG A 95 -4.45 1.04 -0.18
C ARG A 95 -2.97 0.78 -0.47
N ALA A 96 -2.06 1.42 0.24
CA ALA A 96 -0.63 1.16 0.10
C ALA A 96 -0.26 -0.27 0.53
N ILE A 97 -0.83 -0.77 1.63
CA ILE A 97 -0.67 -2.16 2.09
C ILE A 97 -1.16 -3.14 1.02
N LYS A 98 -2.33 -2.90 0.40
CA LYS A 98 -2.83 -3.74 -0.70
C LYS A 98 -1.82 -3.80 -1.85
N GLN A 99 -1.26 -2.67 -2.26
CA GLN A 99 -0.29 -2.62 -3.36
C GLN A 99 1.01 -3.34 -2.99
N ALA A 100 1.51 -3.15 -1.77
CA ALA A 100 2.66 -3.90 -1.28
C ALA A 100 2.39 -5.42 -1.28
N ASN A 101 1.24 -5.86 -0.79
CA ASN A 101 0.85 -7.26 -0.78
C ASN A 101 0.77 -7.86 -2.20
N ILE A 102 0.28 -7.11 -3.19
CA ILE A 102 0.25 -7.55 -4.60
C ILE A 102 1.68 -7.77 -5.10
N VAL A 103 2.58 -6.82 -4.88
CA VAL A 103 3.99 -6.95 -5.28
C VAL A 103 4.63 -8.17 -4.62
N ILE A 104 4.50 -8.32 -3.31
CA ILE A 104 5.08 -9.45 -2.56
C ILE A 104 4.56 -10.78 -3.08
N LYS A 105 3.25 -10.88 -3.35
CA LYS A 105 2.61 -12.11 -3.79
C LYS A 105 3.01 -12.53 -5.20
N PHE A 106 3.08 -11.57 -6.14
CA PHE A 106 3.24 -11.90 -7.55
C PHE A 106 4.68 -11.83 -8.07
N THR A 107 5.60 -11.16 -7.39
CA THR A 107 7.00 -11.08 -7.82
C THR A 107 7.65 -12.45 -8.04
N PRO A 108 7.47 -13.47 -7.17
CA PRO A 108 8.03 -14.80 -7.41
C PRO A 108 7.53 -15.43 -8.71
N GLN A 109 6.25 -15.27 -9.05
CA GLN A 109 5.66 -15.81 -10.28
C GLN A 109 6.19 -15.09 -11.53
N VAL A 110 6.37 -13.76 -11.45
CA VAL A 110 6.96 -12.98 -12.56
C VAL A 110 8.42 -13.33 -12.75
N LEU A 111 9.17 -13.60 -11.67
CA LEU A 111 10.55 -14.06 -11.72
C LEU A 111 10.67 -15.44 -12.37
N GLU A 112 9.84 -16.40 -11.97
CA GLU A 112 9.79 -17.75 -12.53
C GLU A 112 9.45 -17.73 -14.03
N ALA A 113 8.57 -16.84 -14.45
CA ALA A 113 8.21 -16.63 -15.85
C ALA A 113 9.29 -15.88 -16.67
N GLY A 114 10.38 -15.42 -16.03
CA GLY A 114 11.44 -14.64 -16.69
C GLY A 114 11.07 -13.18 -16.98
N GLY A 115 9.99 -12.67 -16.40
CA GLY A 115 9.50 -11.30 -16.59
C GLY A 115 10.26 -10.22 -15.78
N ILE A 116 11.17 -10.64 -14.90
CA ILE A 116 12.03 -9.75 -14.09
C ILE A 116 13.34 -10.47 -13.74
N SER A 117 14.43 -9.74 -13.57
CA SER A 117 15.70 -10.32 -13.08
C SER A 117 15.64 -10.58 -11.56
N THR A 118 16.45 -11.53 -11.07
CA THR A 118 16.52 -11.85 -9.64
C THR A 118 16.90 -10.63 -8.78
N GLU A 119 17.83 -9.80 -9.25
CA GLU A 119 18.26 -8.60 -8.57
C GLU A 119 17.10 -7.61 -8.39
N LYS A 120 16.38 -7.33 -9.48
CA LYS A 120 15.23 -6.41 -9.45
C LYS A 120 14.03 -6.98 -8.73
N ALA A 121 13.82 -8.30 -8.80
CA ALA A 121 12.79 -8.99 -8.03
C ALA A 121 13.04 -8.82 -6.51
N ASN A 122 14.27 -9.00 -6.07
CA ASN A 122 14.64 -8.76 -4.68
C ASN A 122 14.43 -7.30 -4.29
N ASP A 123 14.89 -6.36 -5.12
CA ASP A 123 14.74 -4.92 -4.81
C ASP A 123 13.26 -4.51 -4.71
N VAL A 124 12.43 -4.87 -5.69
CA VAL A 124 11.00 -4.51 -5.68
C VAL A 124 10.24 -5.15 -4.52
N MET A 125 10.57 -6.40 -4.16
CA MET A 125 9.99 -7.07 -3.00
C MET A 125 10.45 -6.42 -1.70
N GLY A 126 11.73 -6.14 -1.57
CA GLY A 126 12.29 -5.48 -0.39
C GLY A 126 11.65 -4.11 -0.16
N GLN A 127 11.48 -3.32 -1.20
CA GLN A 127 10.78 -2.04 -1.13
C GLN A 127 9.30 -2.21 -0.76
N ALA A 128 8.62 -3.25 -1.25
CA ALA A 128 7.22 -3.53 -0.91
C ALA A 128 7.07 -3.95 0.56
N TYR A 129 7.98 -4.75 1.10
CA TYR A 129 8.02 -5.08 2.53
C TYR A 129 8.21 -3.81 3.37
N CYS A 130 9.15 -2.94 3.01
CA CYS A 130 9.39 -1.68 3.72
C CYS A 130 8.16 -0.75 3.66
N LEU A 131 7.50 -0.66 2.50
CA LEU A 131 6.28 0.11 2.32
C LEU A 131 5.15 -0.37 3.24
N ARG A 132 4.95 -1.71 3.34
CA ARG A 132 3.93 -2.31 4.20
C ARG A 132 4.23 -2.07 5.68
N ALA A 133 5.46 -2.29 6.10
CA ALA A 133 5.92 -2.02 7.45
C ALA A 133 5.70 -0.55 7.85
N PHE A 134 6.08 0.37 6.99
CA PHE A 134 5.93 1.80 7.21
C PHE A 134 4.46 2.23 7.30
N ALA A 135 3.59 1.67 6.46
CA ALA A 135 2.16 1.93 6.54
C ALA A 135 1.56 1.44 7.87
N TYR A 136 1.93 0.22 8.33
CA TYR A 136 1.49 -0.29 9.64
C TYR A 136 2.07 0.49 10.81
N PHE A 137 3.33 0.94 10.73
CA PHE A 137 3.93 1.80 11.73
C PHE A 137 3.10 3.08 11.97
N TRP A 138 2.62 3.72 10.90
CA TRP A 138 1.73 4.87 11.03
C TRP A 138 0.36 4.49 11.58
N ILE A 139 -0.24 3.39 11.12
CA ILE A 139 -1.55 2.93 11.59
C ILE A 139 -1.54 2.71 13.11
N ILE A 140 -0.58 1.96 13.64
CA ILE A 140 -0.55 1.66 15.07
C ILE A 140 -0.28 2.89 15.95
N ARG A 141 0.48 3.86 15.44
CA ARG A 141 0.74 5.12 16.17
C ARG A 141 -0.47 6.02 16.28
N ILE A 142 -1.38 5.97 15.31
CA ILE A 142 -2.56 6.84 15.25
C ILE A 142 -3.79 6.16 15.84
N TRP A 143 -4.02 4.89 15.52
CA TRP A 143 -5.27 4.18 15.84
C TRP A 143 -5.11 2.98 16.80
N GLY A 144 -3.90 2.61 17.16
CA GLY A 144 -3.64 1.44 18.00
C GLY A 144 -3.92 0.13 17.26
N ASP A 145 -4.68 -0.77 17.91
CA ASP A 145 -5.06 -2.05 17.31
C ASP A 145 -5.78 -1.86 15.98
N ALA A 146 -5.41 -2.64 14.96
CA ALA A 146 -5.91 -2.49 13.60
C ALA A 146 -5.96 -3.85 12.88
N PRO A 147 -6.77 -4.02 11.83
CA PRO A 147 -6.76 -5.25 11.05
C PRO A 147 -5.39 -5.52 10.41
N LEU A 148 -4.82 -6.71 10.67
CA LEU A 148 -3.58 -7.14 10.01
C LEU A 148 -3.90 -7.88 8.71
N VAL A 149 -3.51 -7.30 7.58
CA VAL A 149 -3.74 -7.81 6.23
C VAL A 149 -2.41 -7.99 5.53
N THR A 150 -1.97 -9.23 5.35
CA THR A 150 -0.69 -9.59 4.71
C THR A 150 -0.84 -10.17 3.31
N GLU A 151 -2.09 -10.43 2.89
CA GLU A 151 -2.43 -10.91 1.55
C GLU A 151 -3.30 -9.88 0.81
N PRO A 152 -3.16 -9.74 -0.51
CA PRO A 152 -4.00 -8.83 -1.26
C PRO A 152 -5.42 -9.37 -1.41
N TYR A 153 -6.41 -8.49 -1.34
CA TYR A 153 -7.76 -8.78 -1.81
C TYR A 153 -7.80 -8.61 -3.33
N LEU A 154 -8.13 -9.68 -4.05
CA LEU A 154 -8.13 -9.75 -5.50
C LEU A 154 -9.52 -10.03 -6.08
N ASP A 155 -10.42 -10.57 -5.27
CA ASP A 155 -11.78 -10.94 -5.65
C ASP A 155 -12.81 -10.22 -4.77
N SER A 156 -13.99 -9.94 -5.35
CA SER A 156 -15.13 -9.36 -4.62
C SER A 156 -15.70 -10.30 -3.55
N ASN A 157 -15.42 -11.60 -3.65
CA ASN A 157 -15.81 -12.62 -2.69
C ASN A 157 -14.79 -12.85 -1.57
N ASP A 158 -13.66 -12.14 -1.60
CA ASP A 158 -12.69 -12.20 -0.52
C ASP A 158 -13.33 -11.78 0.81
N ASN A 159 -12.94 -12.43 1.90
CA ASN A 159 -13.43 -12.07 3.22
C ASN A 159 -12.78 -10.74 3.68
N PHE A 160 -13.54 -9.66 3.61
CA PHE A 160 -13.14 -8.32 4.05
C PHE A 160 -13.35 -8.08 5.56
N ASP A 161 -14.09 -8.97 6.24
CA ASP A 161 -14.31 -8.86 7.68
C ASP A 161 -13.08 -9.37 8.44
N ARG A 162 -12.29 -8.43 8.93
CA ARG A 162 -11.06 -8.68 9.68
C ARG A 162 -11.15 -8.02 11.05
N PRO A 163 -11.05 -8.79 12.13
CA PRO A 163 -10.98 -8.22 13.47
C PRO A 163 -9.70 -7.39 13.63
N ARG A 164 -9.68 -6.53 14.63
CA ARG A 164 -8.46 -5.82 15.02
C ARG A 164 -7.46 -6.81 15.62
N THR A 165 -6.23 -6.70 15.17
CA THR A 165 -5.05 -7.38 15.71
C THR A 165 -4.37 -6.45 16.71
N SER A 166 -3.80 -7.00 17.76
CA SER A 166 -3.11 -6.20 18.79
C SER A 166 -1.88 -5.47 18.21
N VAL A 167 -1.59 -4.30 18.76
CA VAL A 167 -0.37 -3.53 18.41
C VAL A 167 0.87 -4.42 18.52
N ALA A 168 0.97 -5.26 19.57
CA ALA A 168 2.13 -6.13 19.79
C ALA A 168 2.33 -7.15 18.66
N GLU A 169 1.25 -7.68 18.08
CA GLU A 169 1.34 -8.59 16.94
C GLU A 169 1.65 -7.86 15.63
N ILE A 170 1.09 -6.66 15.45
CA ILE A 170 1.42 -5.83 14.28
C ILE A 170 2.90 -5.42 14.32
N ILE A 171 3.46 -5.09 15.48
CA ILE A 171 4.89 -4.80 15.64
C ILE A 171 5.76 -5.99 15.20
N LYS A 172 5.38 -7.22 15.55
CA LYS A 172 6.12 -8.40 15.07
C LYS A 172 6.10 -8.50 13.55
N GLN A 173 4.97 -8.19 12.91
CA GLN A 173 4.88 -8.17 11.46
C GLN A 173 5.74 -7.06 10.85
N ILE A 174 5.75 -5.87 11.46
CA ILE A 174 6.61 -4.74 11.04
C ILE A 174 8.08 -5.15 11.07
N HIS A 175 8.56 -5.73 12.17
CA HIS A 175 9.94 -6.21 12.28
C HIS A 175 10.26 -7.27 11.23
N SER A 176 9.38 -8.27 11.03
CA SER A 176 9.55 -9.30 10.00
C SER A 176 9.66 -8.70 8.59
N ASP A 177 8.83 -7.72 8.28
CA ASP A 177 8.85 -7.04 6.99
C ASP A 177 10.15 -6.22 6.81
N LEU A 178 10.59 -5.50 7.84
CA LEU A 178 11.81 -4.70 7.79
C LEU A 178 13.08 -5.55 7.69
N GLU A 179 13.12 -6.72 8.36
CA GLU A 179 14.19 -7.69 8.18
C GLU A 179 14.26 -8.22 6.75
N ASN A 180 13.12 -8.54 6.14
CA ASN A 180 13.05 -8.96 4.74
C ASN A 180 13.48 -7.83 3.80
N ALA A 181 13.00 -6.61 4.02
CA ALA A 181 13.40 -5.43 3.27
C ALA A 181 14.92 -5.22 3.33
N ALA A 182 15.52 -5.26 4.52
CA ALA A 182 16.95 -5.07 4.71
C ALA A 182 17.82 -6.14 4.02
N LYS A 183 17.30 -7.37 3.88
CA LYS A 183 18.00 -8.47 3.16
C LYS A 183 17.90 -8.34 1.64
N MET A 184 16.82 -7.74 1.13
CA MET A 184 16.46 -7.78 -0.29
C MET A 184 16.81 -6.48 -1.03
N ILE A 185 16.69 -5.32 -0.39
CA ILE A 185 17.02 -4.02 -1.03
C ILE A 185 18.54 -3.95 -1.30
N ASP A 186 18.90 -3.45 -2.48
CA ASP A 186 20.29 -3.24 -2.83
C ASP A 186 20.96 -2.30 -1.80
N LYS A 187 21.98 -2.82 -1.13
CA LYS A 187 22.78 -2.09 -0.13
C LYS A 187 23.49 -0.85 -0.68
N ASN A 188 23.72 -0.80 -1.99
CA ASN A 188 24.37 0.33 -2.66
C ASN A 188 23.35 1.38 -3.13
N SER A 189 22.05 1.15 -2.95
CA SER A 189 21.03 2.11 -3.33
C SER A 189 21.19 3.41 -2.55
N THR A 190 21.32 4.52 -3.27
CA THR A 190 21.35 5.89 -2.72
C THR A 190 20.10 6.68 -3.07
N SER A 191 19.02 5.98 -3.38
CA SER A 191 17.75 6.62 -3.74
C SER A 191 17.27 7.55 -2.62
N ARG A 192 16.73 8.70 -3.01
CA ARG A 192 16.06 9.65 -2.10
C ARG A 192 14.54 9.62 -2.21
N THR A 193 14.03 8.82 -3.12
CA THR A 193 12.59 8.76 -3.46
C THR A 193 11.97 7.40 -3.19
N THR A 194 12.79 6.39 -2.91
CA THR A 194 12.37 5.02 -2.59
C THR A 194 13.04 4.55 -1.31
N PHE A 195 12.50 3.54 -0.65
CA PHE A 195 13.14 2.96 0.52
C PHE A 195 14.49 2.34 0.18
N THR A 196 15.45 2.59 1.03
CA THR A 196 16.78 1.98 0.99
C THR A 196 16.95 1.01 2.14
N GLN A 197 17.99 0.18 2.11
CA GLN A 197 18.31 -0.71 3.22
C GLN A 197 18.51 0.08 4.53
N THR A 198 19.18 1.25 4.45
CA THR A 198 19.37 2.13 5.61
C THR A 198 18.05 2.65 6.16
N ALA A 199 17.07 2.97 5.28
CA ALA A 199 15.76 3.39 5.72
C ALA A 199 15.01 2.25 6.45
N ALA A 200 15.14 1.00 5.97
CA ALA A 200 14.55 -0.14 6.66
C ALA A 200 15.12 -0.29 8.09
N TYR A 201 16.44 -0.21 8.26
CA TYR A 201 17.05 -0.24 9.60
C TYR A 201 16.63 0.93 10.49
N ALA A 202 16.48 2.13 9.91
CA ALA A 202 16.08 3.31 10.68
C ALA A 202 14.61 3.24 11.16
N ILE A 203 13.75 2.53 10.44
CA ILE A 203 12.36 2.32 10.84
C ILE A 203 12.28 1.21 11.90
N ASP A 204 13.17 0.20 11.84
CA ASP A 204 13.20 -0.95 12.74
C ASP A 204 13.75 -0.62 14.13
N ALA A 205 14.55 0.43 14.24
CA ALA A 205 15.17 0.89 15.50
C ALA A 205 14.21 1.63 16.43
#